data_0d6c56a5f9db2106820401a2c43ed52e
#
_entry.id   0d6c56a5f9db2106820401a2c43ed52e
#
_cell.length_a   1.000
_cell.length_b   1.000
_cell.length_c   1.000
_cell.angle_alpha   90.00
_cell.angle_beta   90.00
_cell.angle_gamma   90.00
#
_symmetry.space_group_name_H-M   'P 1'
#
loop_
_entity.id
_entity.type
_entity.pdbx_description
1 polymer ?
#
loop_
_entity_poly.entity_id
_entity_poly.type
_entity_poly.pdbx_seq_one_letter_code
_entity_poly.pdbx_strand_id
1 'polypeptide(L)'
;MKTYNGITGLKTGTTNDAGCCMSATATRGEVSLISVVIGCKTGKERFADAAALLDYGFANVSVKELTLPEDMPKSIEVNGGMTDSVKLECKVSSKIVVDKENGAKITTEIDLPDKIDAPVEKNRKIGTLTYLVNSKKVQSFDICAGDSVQKTSFGALLEYVFASLISL
;
A
#
# COMPACT_ATOMS: atom_id res chain seq x y z
N MET A 1 -31.58 -8.45 10.30
CA MET A 1 -30.37 -8.07 9.55
C MET A 1 -29.96 -9.06 8.44
N LYS A 2 -30.54 -10.25 8.35
CA LYS A 2 -30.26 -11.19 7.23
C LYS A 2 -30.52 -10.60 5.84
N THR A 3 -31.32 -9.53 5.75
CA THR A 3 -31.69 -8.81 4.52
C THR A 3 -30.83 -7.55 4.28
N TYR A 4 -29.85 -7.23 5.16
CA TYR A 4 -28.99 -6.09 4.95
C TYR A 4 -27.99 -6.38 3.81
N ASN A 5 -27.93 -5.45 2.85
CA ASN A 5 -27.10 -5.63 1.65
C ASN A 5 -25.61 -5.72 2.00
N GLY A 6 -24.99 -6.81 1.59
CA GLY A 6 -23.56 -7.06 1.82
C GLY A 6 -23.21 -7.62 3.21
N ILE A 7 -24.18 -8.01 4.03
CA ILE A 7 -23.93 -8.62 5.35
C ILE A 7 -23.07 -9.88 5.21
N THR A 8 -21.97 -9.95 5.95
CA THR A 8 -21.02 -11.09 5.91
C THR A 8 -20.98 -11.83 7.24
N GLY A 9 -21.35 -11.18 8.34
CA GLY A 9 -21.38 -11.81 9.64
C GLY A 9 -22.02 -10.94 10.71
N LEU A 10 -22.50 -11.60 11.76
CA LEU A 10 -22.99 -10.91 12.93
C LEU A 10 -22.91 -11.79 14.18
N LYS A 11 -22.70 -11.13 15.33
CA LYS A 11 -22.81 -11.70 16.64
C LYS A 11 -23.65 -10.79 17.54
N THR A 12 -24.62 -11.34 18.22
CA THR A 12 -25.46 -10.64 19.18
C THR A 12 -25.19 -11.12 20.60
N GLY A 13 -25.35 -10.23 21.57
CA GLY A 13 -25.30 -10.53 22.99
C GLY A 13 -26.40 -9.72 23.70
N THR A 14 -26.88 -10.24 24.83
CA THR A 14 -27.82 -9.52 25.69
C THR A 14 -27.55 -9.95 27.14
N THR A 15 -27.37 -8.96 28.02
CA THR A 15 -27.31 -9.15 29.47
C THR A 15 -28.12 -8.04 30.14
N ASN A 16 -28.45 -8.24 31.40
CA ASN A 16 -29.17 -7.20 32.14
C ASN A 16 -28.36 -5.89 32.29
N ASP A 17 -27.04 -6.02 32.44
CA ASP A 17 -26.14 -4.89 32.67
C ASP A 17 -25.74 -4.19 31.35
N ALA A 18 -25.42 -4.98 30.31
CA ALA A 18 -24.94 -4.46 29.03
C ALA A 18 -26.05 -4.13 28.03
N GLY A 19 -27.30 -4.48 28.32
CA GLY A 19 -28.40 -4.33 27.36
C GLY A 19 -28.24 -5.21 26.13
N CYS A 20 -28.82 -4.79 25.03
CA CYS A 20 -28.73 -5.49 23.75
C CYS A 20 -27.51 -5.02 22.96
N CYS A 21 -26.53 -5.89 22.70
CA CYS A 21 -25.29 -5.60 22.01
C CYS A 21 -25.22 -6.37 20.68
N MET A 22 -24.46 -5.82 19.71
CA MET A 22 -24.25 -6.45 18.41
C MET A 22 -22.91 -6.02 17.80
N SER A 23 -22.23 -6.97 17.15
CA SER A 23 -21.18 -6.73 16.19
C SER A 23 -21.65 -7.25 14.83
N ALA A 24 -21.59 -6.42 13.81
CA ALA A 24 -21.97 -6.78 12.44
C ALA A 24 -20.87 -6.41 11.45
N THR A 25 -20.68 -7.29 10.45
CA THR A 25 -19.74 -7.05 9.35
C THR A 25 -20.49 -7.05 8.03
N ALA A 26 -20.12 -6.15 7.14
CA ALA A 26 -20.68 -6.08 5.81
C ALA A 26 -19.62 -5.68 4.79
N THR A 27 -19.74 -6.20 3.57
CA THR A 27 -18.87 -5.89 2.43
C THR A 27 -19.70 -5.39 1.25
N ARG A 28 -19.32 -4.23 0.70
CA ARG A 28 -19.89 -3.70 -0.56
C ARG A 28 -18.74 -3.34 -1.50
N GLY A 29 -18.66 -4.02 -2.63
CA GLY A 29 -17.51 -3.91 -3.52
C GLY A 29 -16.23 -4.31 -2.80
N GLU A 30 -15.25 -3.41 -2.76
CA GLU A 30 -13.95 -3.64 -2.12
C GLU A 30 -13.87 -3.13 -0.67
N VAL A 31 -14.95 -2.56 -0.14
CA VAL A 31 -15.00 -2.03 1.22
C VAL A 31 -15.65 -3.03 2.15
N SER A 32 -14.94 -3.39 3.21
CA SER A 32 -15.47 -4.18 4.33
C SER A 32 -15.50 -3.35 5.59
N LEU A 33 -16.63 -3.30 6.26
CA LEU A 33 -16.85 -2.52 7.48
C LEU A 33 -17.32 -3.41 8.62
N ILE A 34 -17.00 -2.98 9.83
CA ILE A 34 -17.46 -3.58 11.08
C ILE A 34 -18.17 -2.48 11.88
N SER A 35 -19.41 -2.74 12.31
CA SER A 35 -20.12 -1.92 13.28
C SER A 35 -20.23 -2.66 14.60
N VAL A 36 -20.07 -1.92 15.70
CA VAL A 36 -20.25 -2.43 17.05
C VAL A 36 -21.23 -1.51 17.77
N VAL A 37 -22.31 -2.10 18.30
CA VAL A 37 -23.36 -1.40 19.04
C VAL A 37 -23.49 -2.04 20.41
N ILE A 38 -23.54 -1.21 21.46
CA ILE A 38 -23.57 -1.65 22.86
C ILE A 38 -24.65 -0.86 23.60
N GLY A 39 -25.37 -1.52 24.49
CA GLY A 39 -26.28 -0.83 25.41
C GLY A 39 -27.64 -0.45 24.81
N CYS A 40 -28.05 -1.03 23.67
CA CYS A 40 -29.39 -0.78 23.14
C CYS A 40 -30.45 -1.36 24.05
N LYS A 41 -31.59 -0.65 24.14
CA LYS A 41 -32.73 -1.06 24.99
C LYS A 41 -33.42 -2.31 24.46
N THR A 42 -33.45 -2.47 23.14
CA THR A 42 -34.18 -3.58 22.50
C THR A 42 -33.34 -4.26 21.41
N GLY A 43 -33.67 -5.51 21.14
CA GLY A 43 -33.07 -6.25 20.00
C GLY A 43 -33.36 -5.58 18.64
N LYS A 44 -34.48 -4.86 18.50
CA LYS A 44 -34.82 -4.14 17.27
C LYS A 44 -33.93 -2.92 17.06
N GLU A 45 -33.68 -2.14 18.12
CA GLU A 45 -32.79 -0.98 18.09
C GLU A 45 -31.38 -1.35 17.68
N ARG A 46 -30.76 -2.38 18.31
CA ARG A 46 -29.38 -2.78 17.95
C ARG A 46 -29.22 -3.13 16.48
N PHE A 47 -30.27 -3.71 15.84
CA PHE A 47 -30.22 -4.00 14.40
C PHE A 47 -30.33 -2.72 13.56
N ALA A 48 -31.16 -1.77 13.98
CA ALA A 48 -31.31 -0.49 13.29
C ALA A 48 -30.05 0.36 13.41
N ASP A 49 -29.47 0.45 14.60
CA ASP A 49 -28.27 1.23 14.86
C ASP A 49 -27.04 0.65 14.15
N ALA A 50 -26.88 -0.68 14.17
CA ALA A 50 -25.80 -1.32 13.45
C ALA A 50 -25.91 -1.13 11.92
N ALA A 51 -27.14 -1.14 11.37
CA ALA A 51 -27.38 -0.86 9.96
C ALA A 51 -27.07 0.60 9.63
N ALA A 52 -27.52 1.54 10.45
CA ALA A 52 -27.26 2.97 10.26
C ALA A 52 -25.75 3.29 10.29
N LEU A 53 -24.99 2.69 11.22
CA LEU A 53 -23.54 2.82 11.28
C LEU A 53 -22.84 2.28 10.03
N LEU A 54 -23.26 1.11 9.52
CA LEU A 54 -22.71 0.54 8.31
C LEU A 54 -23.04 1.42 7.09
N ASP A 55 -24.28 1.90 6.97
CA ASP A 55 -24.69 2.80 5.89
C ASP A 55 -23.91 4.11 5.92
N TYR A 56 -23.73 4.70 7.11
CA TYR A 56 -22.87 5.88 7.29
C TYR A 56 -21.43 5.60 6.82
N GLY A 57 -20.85 4.48 7.27
CA GLY A 57 -19.50 4.09 6.84
C GLY A 57 -19.38 3.93 5.33
N PHE A 58 -20.30 3.19 4.68
CA PHE A 58 -20.28 3.02 3.22
C PHE A 58 -20.52 4.32 2.44
N ALA A 59 -21.31 5.26 3.00
CA ALA A 59 -21.51 6.56 2.39
C ALA A 59 -20.23 7.40 2.41
N ASN A 60 -19.45 7.31 3.50
CA ASN A 60 -18.33 8.21 3.77
C ASN A 60 -16.95 7.67 3.41
N VAL A 61 -16.80 6.39 3.04
CA VAL A 61 -15.51 5.85 2.60
C VAL A 61 -15.51 5.51 1.12
N SER A 62 -14.30 5.58 0.52
CA SER A 62 -14.04 5.12 -0.83
C SER A 62 -12.70 4.39 -0.91
N VAL A 63 -12.56 3.51 -1.89
CA VAL A 63 -11.29 2.85 -2.20
C VAL A 63 -10.57 3.68 -3.25
N LYS A 64 -9.28 3.93 -3.02
CA LYS A 64 -8.37 4.49 -4.02
C LYS A 64 -7.23 3.54 -4.28
N GLU A 65 -6.94 3.30 -5.54
CA GLU A 65 -5.78 2.56 -5.99
C GLU A 65 -4.54 3.44 -5.92
N LEU A 66 -3.44 2.91 -5.38
CA LEU A 66 -2.16 3.59 -5.35
C LEU A 66 -1.44 3.32 -6.67
N THR A 67 -0.95 4.37 -7.30
CA THR A 67 -0.19 4.33 -8.56
C THR A 67 1.18 4.96 -8.34
N LEU A 68 2.18 4.52 -9.09
CA LEU A 68 3.51 5.14 -9.03
C LEU A 68 3.42 6.65 -9.28
N PRO A 69 4.07 7.47 -8.44
CA PRO A 69 4.11 8.92 -8.66
C PRO A 69 4.91 9.25 -9.91
N GLU A 70 4.50 10.29 -10.62
CA GLU A 70 5.14 10.72 -11.88
C GLU A 70 6.57 11.26 -11.67
N ASP A 71 6.85 11.78 -10.49
CA ASP A 71 8.14 12.33 -10.07
C ASP A 71 9.12 11.27 -9.54
N MET A 72 8.74 9.98 -9.57
CA MET A 72 9.63 8.91 -9.15
C MET A 72 10.85 8.81 -10.08
N PRO A 73 12.10 8.86 -9.55
CA PRO A 73 13.31 8.65 -10.32
C PRO A 73 13.30 7.29 -11.03
N LYS A 74 13.66 7.28 -12.31
CA LYS A 74 13.71 6.05 -13.13
C LYS A 74 15.02 5.27 -12.98
N SER A 75 16.08 5.94 -12.54
CA SER A 75 17.41 5.37 -12.34
C SER A 75 18.14 6.12 -11.22
N ILE A 76 19.19 5.49 -10.70
CA ILE A 76 20.10 6.06 -9.72
C ILE A 76 21.54 5.86 -10.18
N GLU A 77 22.43 6.81 -9.87
CA GLU A 77 23.85 6.77 -10.19
C GLU A 77 24.58 5.69 -9.38
N VAL A 78 25.51 4.96 -10.04
CA VAL A 78 26.29 3.89 -9.43
C VAL A 78 27.77 4.21 -9.51
N ASN A 79 28.40 4.39 -8.34
CA ASN A 79 29.83 4.61 -8.25
C ASN A 79 30.62 3.31 -8.47
N GLY A 80 31.68 3.38 -9.29
CA GLY A 80 32.60 2.27 -9.50
C GLY A 80 31.97 1.03 -10.15
N GLY A 81 30.85 1.20 -10.87
CA GLY A 81 30.18 0.15 -11.63
C GLY A 81 30.61 0.10 -13.08
N MET A 82 30.34 -1.02 -13.74
CA MET A 82 30.51 -1.19 -15.22
C MET A 82 29.50 -0.34 -16.01
N THR A 83 28.44 0.14 -15.35
CA THR A 83 27.50 1.13 -15.86
C THR A 83 27.36 2.24 -14.82
N ASP A 84 27.19 3.48 -15.29
CA ASP A 84 27.12 4.67 -14.45
C ASP A 84 25.78 4.80 -13.71
N SER A 85 24.79 3.98 -14.07
CA SER A 85 23.48 4.02 -13.42
C SER A 85 22.79 2.66 -13.45
N VAL A 86 21.83 2.46 -12.56
CA VAL A 86 20.93 1.30 -12.52
C VAL A 86 19.48 1.77 -12.52
N LYS A 87 18.62 1.06 -13.25
CA LYS A 87 17.18 1.30 -13.28
C LYS A 87 16.58 1.01 -11.91
N LEU A 88 15.58 1.81 -11.54
CA LEU A 88 14.80 1.61 -10.33
C LEU A 88 13.45 1.00 -10.68
N GLU A 89 13.06 -0.01 -9.91
CA GLU A 89 11.75 -0.65 -10.00
C GLU A 89 11.04 -0.58 -8.64
N CYS A 90 9.77 -0.18 -8.67
CA CYS A 90 8.89 -0.22 -7.51
C CYS A 90 7.55 -0.81 -7.94
N LYS A 91 7.14 -1.89 -7.28
CA LYS A 91 5.87 -2.57 -7.57
C LYS A 91 4.81 -2.07 -6.60
N VAL A 92 4.03 -1.09 -7.05
CA VAL A 92 2.87 -0.60 -6.31
C VAL A 92 1.65 -1.40 -6.74
N SER A 93 1.11 -2.21 -5.83
CA SER A 93 -0.13 -2.95 -6.04
C SER A 93 -0.91 -2.96 -4.72
N SER A 94 -1.51 -1.84 -4.37
CA SER A 94 -2.28 -1.72 -3.15
C SER A 94 -3.43 -0.74 -3.32
N LYS A 95 -4.48 -0.98 -2.55
CA LYS A 95 -5.65 -0.12 -2.46
C LYS A 95 -5.79 0.36 -1.02
N ILE A 96 -6.15 1.60 -0.86
CA ILE A 96 -6.40 2.21 0.46
C ILE A 96 -7.84 2.66 0.57
N VAL A 97 -8.38 2.55 1.77
CA VAL A 97 -9.69 3.12 2.11
C VAL A 97 -9.46 4.54 2.60
N VAL A 98 -10.16 5.48 2.02
CA VAL A 98 -10.07 6.91 2.35
C VAL A 98 -11.44 7.48 2.68
N ASP A 99 -11.46 8.46 3.57
CA ASP A 99 -12.65 9.23 3.90
C ASP A 99 -12.96 10.22 2.76
N LYS A 100 -14.22 10.24 2.31
CA LYS A 100 -14.70 11.15 1.26
C LYS A 100 -14.88 12.57 1.77
N GLU A 101 -15.36 12.75 3.01
CA GLU A 101 -15.70 14.07 3.55
C GLU A 101 -14.47 14.92 3.84
N ASN A 102 -13.38 14.32 4.32
CA ASN A 102 -12.17 15.04 4.70
C ASN A 102 -11.19 15.28 3.54
N GLY A 103 -11.62 15.02 2.30
CA GLY A 103 -10.78 15.26 1.13
C GLY A 103 -9.40 14.62 1.29
N ALA A 104 -9.33 13.28 1.28
CA ALA A 104 -8.08 12.56 1.53
C ALA A 104 -6.97 13.06 0.60
N LYS A 105 -6.09 13.91 1.12
CA LYS A 105 -4.90 14.35 0.41
C LYS A 105 -3.88 13.22 0.49
N ILE A 106 -3.72 12.50 -0.63
CA ILE A 106 -2.68 11.48 -0.78
C ILE A 106 -1.42 12.20 -1.23
N THR A 107 -0.34 12.02 -0.47
CA THR A 107 1.00 12.52 -0.80
C THR A 107 1.98 11.35 -0.75
N THR A 108 3.10 11.50 -1.44
CA THR A 108 4.17 10.51 -1.50
C THR A 108 5.46 11.10 -0.94
N GLU A 109 6.22 10.28 -0.27
CA GLU A 109 7.59 10.57 0.16
C GLU A 109 8.50 9.49 -0.42
N ILE A 110 9.56 9.91 -1.10
CA ILE A 110 10.56 9.03 -1.70
C ILE A 110 11.84 9.19 -0.91
N ASP A 111 12.27 8.11 -0.27
CA ASP A 111 13.54 8.03 0.45
C ASP A 111 14.52 7.22 -0.41
N LEU A 112 15.44 7.93 -1.07
CA LEU A 112 16.48 7.37 -1.94
C LEU A 112 17.81 8.08 -1.64
N PRO A 113 18.95 7.35 -1.62
CA PRO A 113 20.27 7.98 -1.61
C PRO A 113 20.54 8.68 -2.95
N ASP A 114 21.45 9.65 -2.97
CA ASP A 114 21.85 10.33 -4.20
C ASP A 114 22.58 9.38 -5.16
N LYS A 115 23.41 8.47 -4.61
CA LYS A 115 24.24 7.50 -5.33
C LYS A 115 24.38 6.21 -4.55
N ILE A 116 24.71 5.12 -5.22
CA ILE A 116 25.02 3.83 -4.60
C ILE A 116 26.34 3.28 -5.13
N ASP A 117 27.00 2.43 -4.36
CA ASP A 117 28.26 1.80 -4.76
C ASP A 117 28.04 0.42 -5.37
N ALA A 118 28.83 0.11 -6.43
CA ALA A 118 28.91 -1.19 -7.01
C ALA A 118 29.66 -2.19 -6.10
N PRO A 119 29.33 -3.51 -6.12
CA PRO A 119 28.35 -4.14 -6.99
C PRO A 119 26.91 -3.94 -6.51
N VAL A 120 25.97 -3.90 -7.46
CA VAL A 120 24.54 -3.85 -7.19
C VAL A 120 23.89 -5.12 -7.75
N GLU A 121 23.18 -5.84 -6.91
CA GLU A 121 22.43 -7.02 -7.34
C GLU A 121 21.01 -6.63 -7.74
N LYS A 122 20.49 -7.33 -8.75
CA LYS A 122 19.08 -7.19 -9.14
C LYS A 122 18.15 -7.47 -7.95
N ASN A 123 17.08 -6.69 -7.83
CA ASN A 123 16.12 -6.71 -6.71
C ASN A 123 16.70 -6.28 -5.34
N ARG A 124 17.95 -5.80 -5.28
CA ARG A 124 18.47 -5.17 -4.05
C ARG A 124 17.62 -3.95 -3.73
N LYS A 125 17.13 -3.87 -2.49
CA LYS A 125 16.46 -2.67 -1.99
C LYS A 125 17.43 -1.49 -1.95
N ILE A 126 17.03 -0.39 -2.56
CA ILE A 126 17.79 0.86 -2.64
C ILE A 126 17.12 1.95 -1.81
N GLY A 127 15.80 1.98 -1.80
CA GLY A 127 15.05 3.00 -1.11
C GLY A 127 13.63 2.58 -0.77
N THR A 128 12.81 3.56 -0.42
CA THR A 128 11.42 3.32 0.00
C THR A 128 10.51 4.43 -0.51
N LEU A 129 9.41 4.02 -1.14
CA LEU A 129 8.29 4.90 -1.50
C LEU A 129 7.22 4.79 -0.41
N THR A 130 6.89 5.89 0.24
CA THR A 130 5.88 5.96 1.30
C THR A 130 4.69 6.78 0.85
N TYR A 131 3.47 6.24 1.05
CA TYR A 131 2.22 6.95 0.84
C TYR A 131 1.67 7.45 2.16
N LEU A 132 1.26 8.72 2.17
CA LEU A 132 0.64 9.37 3.32
C LEU A 132 -0.78 9.82 2.96
N VAL A 133 -1.69 9.67 3.89
CA VAL A 133 -3.03 10.26 3.84
C VAL A 133 -3.15 11.25 4.98
N ASN A 134 -3.37 12.53 4.66
CA ASN A 134 -3.43 13.62 5.63
C ASN A 134 -2.21 13.61 6.57
N SER A 135 -1.00 13.47 6.01
CA SER A 135 0.29 13.41 6.71
C SER A 135 0.49 12.17 7.61
N LYS A 136 -0.40 11.19 7.55
CA LYS A 136 -0.27 9.91 8.22
C LYS A 136 0.22 8.85 7.24
N LYS A 137 1.33 8.16 7.58
CA LYS A 137 1.84 7.03 6.81
C LYS A 137 0.81 5.90 6.78
N VAL A 138 0.43 5.47 5.57
CA VAL A 138 -0.54 4.38 5.37
C VAL A 138 0.08 3.15 4.74
N GLN A 139 1.02 3.33 3.81
CA GLN A 139 1.64 2.23 3.07
C GLN A 139 3.06 2.59 2.65
N SER A 140 3.94 1.59 2.54
CA SER A 140 5.29 1.75 2.00
C SER A 140 5.63 0.59 1.06
N PHE A 141 6.40 0.91 0.03
CA PHE A 141 6.88 -0.05 -0.97
C PHE A 141 8.39 0.10 -1.11
N ASP A 142 9.07 -1.01 -1.32
CA ASP A 142 10.51 -1.00 -1.55
C ASP A 142 10.79 -0.58 -3.00
N ILE A 143 11.77 0.31 -3.15
CA ILE A 143 12.36 0.68 -4.43
C ILE A 143 13.60 -0.17 -4.59
N CYS A 144 13.66 -0.98 -5.66
CA CYS A 144 14.71 -1.96 -5.87
C CYS A 144 15.47 -1.70 -7.17
N ALA A 145 16.67 -2.26 -7.27
CA ALA A 145 17.43 -2.31 -8.51
C ALA A 145 16.74 -3.21 -9.55
N GLY A 146 16.47 -2.68 -10.73
CA GLY A 146 15.89 -3.44 -11.86
C GLY A 146 16.88 -4.38 -12.55
N ASP A 147 18.17 -4.02 -12.49
CA ASP A 147 19.26 -4.77 -13.11
C ASP A 147 20.43 -4.96 -12.14
N SER A 148 21.37 -5.84 -12.45
CA SER A 148 22.61 -5.98 -11.72
C SER A 148 23.69 -5.09 -12.33
N VAL A 149 24.52 -4.48 -11.49
CA VAL A 149 25.70 -3.72 -11.93
C VAL A 149 26.94 -4.30 -11.26
N GLN A 150 27.86 -4.80 -12.06
CA GLN A 150 29.13 -5.34 -11.57
C GLN A 150 30.10 -4.21 -11.24
N LYS A 151 30.97 -4.45 -10.27
CA LYS A 151 32.03 -3.51 -9.93
C LYS A 151 33.05 -3.46 -11.06
N THR A 152 33.49 -2.26 -11.42
CA THR A 152 34.59 -2.06 -12.37
C THR A 152 35.86 -2.70 -11.82
N SER A 153 36.44 -3.64 -12.56
CA SER A 153 37.73 -4.24 -12.29
C SER A 153 38.50 -4.41 -13.59
N PHE A 154 39.79 -4.51 -13.51
CA PHE A 154 40.61 -4.73 -14.71
C PHE A 154 40.22 -6.00 -15.48
N GLY A 155 39.90 -7.09 -14.76
CA GLY A 155 39.41 -8.34 -15.36
C GLY A 155 38.06 -8.15 -16.07
N ALA A 156 37.10 -7.47 -15.42
CA ALA A 156 35.78 -7.20 -16.00
C ALA A 156 35.87 -6.32 -17.28
N LEU A 157 36.74 -5.31 -17.26
CA LEU A 157 37.03 -4.49 -18.44
C LEU A 157 37.63 -5.29 -19.57
N LEU A 158 38.57 -6.18 -19.27
CA LEU A 158 39.22 -7.04 -20.25
C LEU A 158 38.19 -8.01 -20.88
N GLU A 159 37.37 -8.67 -20.09
CA GLU A 159 36.29 -9.53 -20.57
C GLU A 159 35.29 -8.76 -21.46
N TYR A 160 34.89 -7.55 -21.08
CA TYR A 160 34.00 -6.69 -21.84
C TYR A 160 34.60 -6.35 -23.22
N VAL A 161 35.90 -5.98 -23.28
CA VAL A 161 36.61 -5.68 -24.52
C VAL A 161 36.71 -6.91 -25.40
N PHE A 162 37.05 -8.07 -24.83
CA PHE A 162 37.09 -9.32 -25.59
C PHE A 162 35.72 -9.74 -26.14
N ALA A 163 34.67 -9.66 -25.34
CA ALA A 163 33.31 -9.97 -25.75
C ALA A 163 32.85 -9.05 -26.90
N SER A 164 33.17 -7.75 -26.83
CA SER A 164 32.84 -6.79 -27.90
C SER A 164 33.61 -7.02 -29.21
N LEU A 165 34.83 -7.55 -29.14
CA LEU A 165 35.63 -7.88 -30.31
C LEU A 165 35.17 -9.16 -31.01
N ILE A 166 34.59 -10.12 -30.27
CA ILE A 166 34.10 -11.40 -30.80
C ILE A 166 32.69 -11.28 -31.39
N SER A 167 31.94 -10.25 -31.02
CA SER A 167 30.56 -9.99 -31.50
C SER A 167 30.51 -9.09 -32.76
N LEU A 168 31.66 -8.74 -33.33
CA LEU A 168 31.85 -8.11 -34.62
C LEU A 168 32.18 -9.16 -35.72
#